data_2872c2b42dc83a6a6122d45b2f08309c
#
_entry.id   2872c2b42dc83a6a6122d45b2f08309c
#
_cell.length_a   1.000
_cell.length_b   1.000
_cell.length_c   1.000
_cell.angle_alpha   90.00
_cell.angle_beta   90.00
_cell.angle_gamma   90.00
#
_symmetry.space_group_name_H-M   'P 1'
#
loop_
_entity.id
_entity.type
_entity.pdbx_description
1 polymer ?
#
loop_
_entity_poly.entity_id
_entity_poly.type
_entity_poly.pdbx_seq_one_letter_code
_entity_poly.pdbx_strand_id
1 'polypeptide(L)'
;MSIYSKIYKEIKKAKKIILARHIGPDPDALGSTLGLKEIILNTFPDKEVYVVGNPASKFKYLGSLDKFNESMYDGLLIVCDTPDKKRVDGVDVSKFNKSIKIDHHPFIEKFCDIEWIDDTSSSVSQMIIELCMYTRFRLNKDAGEKLYIGLVSDTNRFLFKYSTSKTFRLVSYLLDETHIDITDVYENLYTRPYKEIKFQGYLSQNFTITENGVGYVIVDENIQKEYEVDVATPGNMINDFNYIDEMYVWVTFSYDKEAKVYRTSIRSRGPIINGVASDFGGGGHIYASGIRLKEKDDINKLIMALDEVTKDYVEKLG
;
A
#
# COMPACT_ATOMS: atom_id res chain seq x y z
N MET A 1 -3.43 19.90 23.93
CA MET A 1 -2.66 18.66 23.90
C MET A 1 -2.51 18.29 22.43
N SER A 2 -1.26 18.08 21.96
CA SER A 2 -1.01 17.66 20.56
C SER A 2 -1.62 16.29 20.28
N ILE A 3 -1.83 15.97 19.00
CA ILE A 3 -2.36 14.67 18.57
C ILE A 3 -1.42 13.52 19.04
N TYR A 4 -0.11 13.72 18.92
CA TYR A 4 0.90 12.76 19.39
C TYR A 4 0.76 12.43 20.87
N SER A 5 0.60 13.48 21.71
CA SER A 5 0.40 13.31 23.16
C SER A 5 -0.91 12.60 23.50
N LYS A 6 -1.97 12.83 22.71
CA LYS A 6 -3.26 12.12 22.89
C LYS A 6 -3.11 10.64 22.59
N ILE A 7 -2.54 10.29 21.45
CA ILE A 7 -2.30 8.90 21.02
C ILE A 7 -1.40 8.19 22.03
N TYR A 8 -0.26 8.79 22.38
CA TYR A 8 0.66 8.23 23.36
C TYR A 8 -0.02 7.94 24.70
N LYS A 9 -0.86 8.87 25.21
CA LYS A 9 -1.57 8.73 26.48
C LYS A 9 -2.57 7.57 26.46
N GLU A 10 -3.34 7.41 25.38
CA GLU A 10 -4.31 6.30 25.25
C GLU A 10 -3.58 4.95 25.17
N ILE A 11 -2.50 4.86 24.37
CA ILE A 11 -1.67 3.65 24.29
C ILE A 11 -1.05 3.33 25.65
N LYS A 12 -0.51 4.34 26.35
CA LYS A 12 0.07 4.14 27.71
C LYS A 12 -0.96 3.62 28.70
N LYS A 13 -2.22 4.07 28.63
CA LYS A 13 -3.30 3.69 29.53
C LYS A 13 -3.83 2.28 29.27
N ALA A 14 -3.92 1.88 28.00
CA ALA A 14 -4.47 0.59 27.61
C ALA A 14 -3.55 -0.57 28.02
N LYS A 15 -4.11 -1.66 28.54
CA LYS A 15 -3.38 -2.91 28.79
C LYS A 15 -3.31 -3.77 27.54
N LYS A 16 -4.42 -3.84 26.80
CA LYS A 16 -4.58 -4.61 25.57
C LYS A 16 -4.79 -3.66 24.39
N ILE A 17 -4.09 -3.91 23.29
CA ILE A 17 -4.11 -3.07 22.08
C ILE A 17 -4.26 -3.96 20.85
N ILE A 18 -5.19 -3.62 20.00
CA ILE A 18 -5.46 -4.31 18.75
C ILE A 18 -5.13 -3.36 17.61
N LEU A 19 -4.26 -3.80 16.71
CA LEU A 19 -3.83 -3.08 15.52
C LEU A 19 -4.49 -3.70 14.31
N ALA A 20 -5.23 -2.91 13.56
CA ALA A 20 -5.91 -3.30 12.32
C ALA A 20 -5.51 -2.36 11.17
N ARG A 21 -5.79 -2.77 9.94
CA ARG A 21 -5.47 -2.07 8.71
C ARG A 21 -6.50 -2.40 7.62
N HIS A 22 -6.26 -1.93 6.39
CA HIS A 22 -7.18 -2.20 5.29
C HIS A 22 -7.11 -3.64 4.76
N ILE A 23 -8.19 -4.09 4.12
CA ILE A 23 -8.29 -5.36 3.39
C ILE A 23 -7.34 -5.32 2.20
N GLY A 24 -6.61 -6.44 1.97
CA GLY A 24 -5.61 -6.53 0.91
C GLY A 24 -4.39 -5.65 1.19
N PRO A 25 -3.71 -5.86 2.34
CA PRO A 25 -2.69 -4.95 2.84
C PRO A 25 -1.47 -4.91 1.92
N ASP A 26 -0.94 -3.73 1.77
CA ASP A 26 0.34 -3.44 1.16
C ASP A 26 1.47 -3.36 2.22
N PRO A 27 2.70 -3.06 1.81
CA PRO A 27 3.80 -2.96 2.77
C PRO A 27 3.67 -1.81 3.79
N ASP A 28 2.96 -0.70 3.48
CA ASP A 28 2.76 0.37 4.47
C ASP A 28 1.75 -0.03 5.53
N ALA A 29 0.62 -0.62 5.13
CA ALA A 29 -0.38 -1.14 6.05
C ALA A 29 0.21 -2.18 7.02
N LEU A 30 1.07 -3.07 6.54
CA LEU A 30 1.75 -4.08 7.36
C LEU A 30 2.91 -3.48 8.16
N GLY A 31 3.75 -2.67 7.52
CA GLY A 31 4.92 -2.03 8.14
C GLY A 31 4.52 -1.12 9.30
N SER A 32 3.49 -0.29 9.10
CA SER A 32 2.98 0.60 10.13
C SER A 32 2.38 -0.15 11.33
N THR A 33 1.56 -1.19 11.10
CA THR A 33 0.93 -1.94 12.19
C THR A 33 1.93 -2.83 12.94
N LEU A 34 2.74 -3.60 12.22
CA LEU A 34 3.76 -4.46 12.82
C LEU A 34 4.87 -3.64 13.49
N GLY A 35 5.31 -2.54 12.85
CA GLY A 35 6.27 -1.61 13.44
C GLY A 35 5.75 -0.95 14.72
N LEU A 36 4.47 -0.52 14.72
CA LEU A 36 3.84 0.05 15.92
C LEU A 36 3.72 -0.99 17.05
N LYS A 37 3.45 -2.27 16.74
CA LYS A 37 3.48 -3.36 17.73
C LYS A 37 4.84 -3.44 18.41
N GLU A 38 5.93 -3.49 17.64
CA GLU A 38 7.29 -3.55 18.17
C GLU A 38 7.63 -2.35 19.06
N ILE A 39 7.25 -1.14 18.62
CA ILE A 39 7.45 0.10 19.39
C ILE A 39 6.71 0.06 20.72
N ILE A 40 5.45 -0.39 20.72
CA ILE A 40 4.64 -0.46 21.93
C ILE A 40 5.25 -1.47 22.90
N LEU A 41 5.62 -2.66 22.44
CA LEU A 41 6.21 -3.70 23.26
C LEU A 41 7.60 -3.31 23.78
N ASN A 42 8.42 -2.63 22.95
CA ASN A 42 9.73 -2.12 23.38
C ASN A 42 9.62 -1.00 24.44
N THR A 43 8.53 -0.22 24.40
CA THR A 43 8.29 0.88 25.34
C THR A 43 7.55 0.40 26.60
N PHE A 44 6.63 -0.54 26.46
CA PHE A 44 5.75 -1.06 27.51
C PHE A 44 5.68 -2.60 27.42
N PRO A 45 6.69 -3.33 27.94
CA PRO A 45 6.79 -4.78 27.74
C PRO A 45 5.63 -5.62 28.30
N ASP A 46 4.91 -5.08 29.29
CA ASP A 46 3.82 -5.80 29.96
C ASP A 46 2.47 -5.67 29.24
N LYS A 47 2.43 -5.03 28.06
CA LYS A 47 1.18 -4.88 27.30
C LYS A 47 0.92 -6.07 26.38
N GLU A 48 -0.36 -6.35 26.19
CA GLU A 48 -0.84 -7.28 25.18
C GLU A 48 -1.07 -6.51 23.88
N VAL A 49 -0.32 -6.83 22.82
CA VAL A 49 -0.43 -6.15 21.51
C VAL A 49 -0.64 -7.17 20.41
N TYR A 50 -1.73 -7.05 19.69
CA TYR A 50 -2.13 -7.96 18.62
C TYR A 50 -2.26 -7.20 17.29
N VAL A 51 -1.73 -7.76 16.20
CA VAL A 51 -1.96 -7.28 14.82
C VAL A 51 -2.85 -8.28 14.12
N VAL A 52 -4.06 -7.85 13.77
CA VAL A 52 -5.11 -8.72 13.26
C VAL A 52 -5.45 -8.44 11.81
N GLY A 53 -6.15 -9.38 11.17
CA GLY A 53 -6.61 -9.30 9.78
C GLY A 53 -6.08 -10.46 8.93
N ASN A 54 -6.39 -10.44 7.64
CA ASN A 54 -6.00 -11.49 6.72
C ASN A 54 -4.52 -11.38 6.32
N PRO A 55 -3.77 -12.50 6.30
CA PRO A 55 -2.37 -12.48 5.92
C PRO A 55 -2.20 -12.21 4.42
N ALA A 56 -1.19 -11.44 4.08
CA ALA A 56 -0.73 -11.28 2.70
C ALA A 56 0.46 -12.22 2.46
N SER A 57 0.27 -13.25 1.65
CA SER A 57 1.29 -14.29 1.40
C SER A 57 2.61 -13.73 0.89
N LYS A 58 2.54 -12.67 0.09
CA LYS A 58 3.69 -11.98 -0.51
C LYS A 58 4.59 -11.30 0.54
N PHE A 59 4.02 -10.87 1.67
CA PHE A 59 4.71 -10.05 2.68
C PHE A 59 4.93 -10.78 4.02
N LYS A 60 4.95 -12.12 3.99
CA LYS A 60 5.17 -12.93 5.21
C LYS A 60 6.48 -12.62 5.94
N TYR A 61 7.48 -12.12 5.23
CA TYR A 61 8.77 -11.75 5.80
C TYR A 61 8.68 -10.56 6.76
N LEU A 62 7.64 -9.72 6.67
CA LEU A 62 7.42 -8.61 7.60
C LEU A 62 7.00 -9.07 9.00
N GLY A 63 6.38 -10.24 9.12
CA GLY A 63 5.96 -10.81 10.38
C GLY A 63 4.67 -11.62 10.28
N SER A 64 4.27 -12.20 11.40
CA SER A 64 3.03 -12.95 11.55
C SER A 64 1.92 -12.09 12.12
N LEU A 65 0.69 -12.42 11.75
CA LEU A 65 -0.52 -11.78 12.27
C LEU A 65 -1.15 -12.65 13.34
N ASP A 66 -1.79 -11.99 14.30
CA ASP A 66 -2.48 -12.64 15.40
C ASP A 66 -3.90 -13.02 14.97
N LYS A 67 -4.38 -14.16 15.47
CA LYS A 67 -5.76 -14.58 15.23
C LYS A 67 -6.70 -13.80 16.13
N PHE A 68 -7.65 -13.07 15.54
CA PHE A 68 -8.65 -12.33 16.29
C PHE A 68 -9.59 -13.26 17.07
N ASN A 69 -9.96 -12.85 18.27
CA ASN A 69 -11.01 -13.44 19.07
C ASN A 69 -11.84 -12.37 19.80
N GLU A 70 -13.06 -12.71 20.23
CA GLU A 70 -13.99 -11.72 20.80
C GLU A 70 -13.52 -11.06 22.10
N SER A 71 -12.63 -11.70 22.86
CA SER A 71 -12.06 -11.07 24.08
C SER A 71 -11.16 -9.89 23.78
N MET A 72 -10.81 -9.66 22.51
CA MET A 72 -10.02 -8.50 22.09
C MET A 72 -10.82 -7.21 22.00
N TYR A 73 -12.17 -7.29 21.97
CA TYR A 73 -13.01 -6.08 21.92
C TYR A 73 -12.95 -5.21 23.20
N ASP A 74 -12.43 -5.73 24.33
CA ASP A 74 -12.19 -4.95 25.54
C ASP A 74 -10.95 -4.05 25.47
N GLY A 75 -10.12 -4.22 24.43
CA GLY A 75 -8.89 -3.48 24.20
C GLY A 75 -9.07 -2.13 23.50
N LEU A 76 -7.96 -1.41 23.34
CA LEU A 76 -7.86 -0.22 22.50
C LEU A 76 -7.63 -0.66 21.03
N LEU A 77 -8.53 -0.27 20.13
CA LEU A 77 -8.33 -0.46 18.70
C LEU A 77 -7.49 0.69 18.12
N ILE A 78 -6.49 0.36 17.30
CA ILE A 78 -5.78 1.33 16.46
C ILE A 78 -5.87 0.85 15.01
N VAL A 79 -6.46 1.66 14.16
CA VAL A 79 -6.58 1.40 12.73
C VAL A 79 -5.55 2.24 11.99
N CYS A 80 -4.66 1.59 11.29
CA CYS A 80 -3.63 2.21 10.47
C CYS A 80 -4.01 2.11 8.99
N ASP A 81 -3.66 3.13 8.20
CA ASP A 81 -3.67 3.09 6.75
C ASP A 81 -5.02 2.63 6.15
N THR A 82 -6.10 3.23 6.64
CA THR A 82 -7.44 2.82 6.22
C THR A 82 -8.38 4.03 6.14
N PRO A 83 -8.77 4.46 4.93
CA PRO A 83 -9.54 5.69 4.74
C PRO A 83 -11.01 5.56 5.18
N ASP A 84 -11.61 4.38 5.05
CA ASP A 84 -13.02 4.14 5.36
C ASP A 84 -13.25 2.87 6.18
N LYS A 85 -14.36 2.87 6.94
CA LYS A 85 -14.70 1.78 7.88
C LYS A 85 -14.90 0.43 7.19
N LYS A 86 -15.39 0.41 5.95
CA LYS A 86 -15.69 -0.83 5.21
C LYS A 86 -14.43 -1.59 4.81
N ARG A 87 -13.32 -0.89 4.72
CA ARG A 87 -12.01 -1.47 4.38
C ARG A 87 -11.24 -1.98 5.58
N VAL A 88 -11.68 -1.75 6.81
CA VAL A 88 -11.00 -2.28 8.01
C VAL A 88 -11.05 -3.81 8.00
N ASP A 89 -9.88 -4.44 8.08
CA ASP A 89 -9.74 -5.89 7.98
C ASP A 89 -9.82 -6.58 9.35
N GLY A 90 -10.62 -7.65 9.40
CA GLY A 90 -10.61 -8.62 10.50
C GLY A 90 -11.34 -8.22 11.79
N VAL A 91 -11.85 -6.98 11.91
CA VAL A 91 -12.56 -6.51 13.12
C VAL A 91 -13.75 -5.63 12.81
N ASP A 92 -14.73 -5.62 13.72
CA ASP A 92 -15.81 -4.64 13.71
C ASP A 92 -15.46 -3.47 14.65
N VAL A 93 -15.12 -2.32 14.07
CA VAL A 93 -14.72 -1.11 14.81
C VAL A 93 -15.79 -0.68 15.84
N SER A 94 -17.07 -0.89 15.53
CA SER A 94 -18.18 -0.44 16.40
C SER A 94 -18.30 -1.19 17.73
N LYS A 95 -17.63 -2.34 17.85
CA LYS A 95 -17.63 -3.15 19.08
C LYS A 95 -16.55 -2.74 20.09
N PHE A 96 -15.62 -1.87 19.71
CA PHE A 96 -14.57 -1.39 20.61
C PHE A 96 -15.05 -0.16 21.38
N ASN A 97 -14.74 -0.11 22.68
CA ASN A 97 -15.07 1.04 23.54
C ASN A 97 -14.20 2.26 23.25
N LYS A 98 -13.03 2.08 22.66
CA LYS A 98 -12.09 3.13 22.32
C LYS A 98 -11.31 2.78 21.05
N SER A 99 -11.24 3.75 20.14
CA SER A 99 -10.58 3.56 18.84
C SER A 99 -9.75 4.78 18.43
N ILE A 100 -8.66 4.51 17.73
CA ILE A 100 -7.76 5.50 17.13
C ILE A 100 -7.58 5.17 15.64
N LYS A 101 -7.59 6.18 14.79
CA LYS A 101 -7.23 6.07 13.38
C LYS A 101 -5.96 6.88 13.13
N ILE A 102 -5.01 6.28 12.40
CA ILE A 102 -3.80 6.93 11.90
C ILE A 102 -3.76 6.65 10.40
N ASP A 103 -3.89 7.69 9.57
CA ASP A 103 -4.11 7.52 8.15
C ASP A 103 -3.55 8.68 7.33
N HIS A 104 -2.96 8.38 6.18
CA HIS A 104 -2.41 9.37 5.26
C HIS A 104 -3.26 9.57 3.99
N HIS A 105 -4.38 8.88 3.87
CA HIS A 105 -5.29 9.06 2.76
C HIS A 105 -6.11 10.35 2.91
N PRO A 106 -6.64 10.93 1.81
CA PRO A 106 -7.63 11.97 1.88
C PRO A 106 -8.83 11.55 2.76
N PHE A 107 -9.34 12.50 3.56
CA PHE A 107 -10.45 12.23 4.46
C PHE A 107 -11.70 11.76 3.69
N ILE A 108 -12.24 10.62 4.08
CA ILE A 108 -13.49 10.07 3.53
C ILE A 108 -14.59 10.14 4.59
N GLU A 109 -14.38 9.50 5.75
CA GLU A 109 -15.35 9.45 6.84
C GLU A 109 -14.69 9.37 8.21
N LYS A 110 -15.39 9.85 9.22
CA LYS A 110 -14.97 9.68 10.61
C LYS A 110 -15.58 8.41 11.18
N PHE A 111 -14.75 7.50 11.70
CA PHE A 111 -15.20 6.24 12.28
C PHE A 111 -14.46 5.81 13.56
N CYS A 112 -13.45 6.58 13.99
CA CYS A 112 -12.75 6.38 15.25
C CYS A 112 -12.92 7.56 16.22
N ASP A 113 -12.71 7.33 17.52
CA ASP A 113 -12.83 8.39 18.56
C ASP A 113 -11.75 9.46 18.43
N ILE A 114 -10.52 9.02 18.12
CA ILE A 114 -9.38 9.88 17.87
C ILE A 114 -8.88 9.57 16.45
N GLU A 115 -8.73 10.61 15.64
CA GLU A 115 -8.23 10.45 14.29
C GLU A 115 -7.06 11.41 14.06
N TRP A 116 -5.97 10.87 13.58
CA TRP A 116 -4.84 11.61 13.04
C TRP A 116 -4.73 11.29 11.55
N ILE A 117 -5.20 12.25 10.75
CA ILE A 117 -5.20 12.15 9.28
C ILE A 117 -4.26 13.25 8.77
N ASP A 118 -3.30 12.87 7.94
CA ASP A 118 -2.33 13.77 7.30
C ASP A 118 -2.09 13.31 5.86
N ASP A 119 -2.90 13.82 4.92
CA ASP A 119 -2.82 13.52 3.49
C ASP A 119 -1.59 14.13 2.78
N THR A 120 -0.78 14.90 3.52
CA THR A 120 0.53 15.37 3.07
C THR A 120 1.66 14.44 3.48
N SER A 121 1.40 13.48 4.34
CA SER A 121 2.38 12.47 4.75
C SER A 121 2.56 11.41 3.66
N SER A 122 3.79 10.94 3.47
CA SER A 122 4.09 10.01 2.39
C SER A 122 3.58 8.59 2.67
N SER A 123 3.34 8.25 3.93
CA SER A 123 2.88 6.92 4.39
C SER A 123 2.48 6.97 5.86
N VAL A 124 1.71 5.98 6.32
CA VAL A 124 1.44 5.82 7.76
C VAL A 124 2.70 5.39 8.52
N SER A 125 3.59 4.64 7.91
CA SER A 125 4.91 4.33 8.49
C SER A 125 5.69 5.60 8.80
N GLN A 126 5.68 6.62 7.92
CA GLN A 126 6.25 7.94 8.20
C GLN A 126 5.59 8.59 9.43
N MET A 127 4.26 8.53 9.52
CA MET A 127 3.53 9.09 10.67
C MET A 127 3.88 8.39 11.99
N ILE A 128 4.09 7.07 11.98
CA ILE A 128 4.52 6.34 13.18
C ILE A 128 5.95 6.75 13.60
N ILE A 129 6.87 6.95 12.65
CA ILE A 129 8.21 7.49 12.94
C ILE A 129 8.09 8.88 13.57
N GLU A 130 7.24 9.73 13.01
CA GLU A 130 6.97 11.08 13.55
C GLU A 130 6.37 11.01 14.96
N LEU A 131 5.45 10.07 15.23
CA LEU A 131 4.89 9.83 16.55
C LEU A 131 6.01 9.49 17.58
N CYS A 132 6.98 8.68 17.19
CA CYS A 132 8.12 8.35 18.05
C CYS A 132 8.99 9.57 18.33
N MET A 133 9.30 10.38 17.33
CA MET A 133 10.12 11.60 17.47
C MET A 133 9.51 12.60 18.46
N TYR A 134 8.17 12.72 18.50
CA TYR A 134 7.47 13.68 19.38
C TYR A 134 6.90 13.08 20.67
N THR A 135 7.22 11.83 20.99
CA THR A 135 6.76 11.17 22.22
C THR A 135 7.92 10.45 22.92
N ARG A 136 7.59 9.59 23.89
CA ARG A 136 8.57 8.76 24.61
C ARG A 136 8.55 7.31 24.14
N PHE A 137 8.03 7.05 22.95
CA PHE A 137 8.14 5.74 22.35
C PHE A 137 9.60 5.42 22.01
N ARG A 138 9.97 4.16 22.18
CA ARG A 138 11.32 3.67 21.91
C ARG A 138 11.31 2.82 20.66
N LEU A 139 12.02 3.27 19.65
CA LEU A 139 12.31 2.49 18.46
C LEU A 139 13.29 1.35 18.79
N ASN A 140 13.19 0.25 18.06
CA ASN A 140 14.18 -0.81 18.03
C ASN A 140 14.44 -1.21 16.57
N LYS A 141 15.41 -2.09 16.32
CA LYS A 141 15.79 -2.52 14.97
C LYS A 141 14.59 -3.12 14.22
N ASP A 142 13.84 -4.02 14.87
CA ASP A 142 12.69 -4.70 14.25
C ASP A 142 11.58 -3.73 13.82
N ALA A 143 11.29 -2.72 14.64
CA ALA A 143 10.36 -1.64 14.26
C ALA A 143 10.91 -0.81 13.10
N GLY A 144 12.21 -0.51 13.15
CA GLY A 144 12.90 0.27 12.11
C GLY A 144 12.81 -0.36 10.74
N GLU A 145 13.09 -1.64 10.62
CA GLU A 145 13.00 -2.39 9.36
C GLU A 145 11.58 -2.37 8.77
N LYS A 146 10.57 -2.65 9.60
CA LYS A 146 9.16 -2.67 9.17
C LYS A 146 8.67 -1.29 8.71
N LEU A 147 8.96 -0.24 9.48
CA LEU A 147 8.58 1.13 9.14
C LEU A 147 9.31 1.64 7.89
N TYR A 148 10.59 1.30 7.75
CA TYR A 148 11.36 1.68 6.57
C TYR A 148 10.81 1.02 5.31
N ILE A 149 10.43 -0.27 5.37
CA ILE A 149 9.80 -1.00 4.26
C ILE A 149 8.49 -0.32 3.84
N GLY A 150 7.61 0.01 4.79
CA GLY A 150 6.35 0.70 4.49
C GLY A 150 6.60 2.04 3.80
N LEU A 151 7.45 2.86 4.38
CA LEU A 151 7.78 4.18 3.85
C LEU A 151 8.41 4.11 2.45
N VAL A 152 9.37 3.21 2.21
CA VAL A 152 10.03 3.03 0.91
C VAL A 152 9.05 2.56 -0.15
N SER A 153 8.12 1.68 0.22
CA SER A 153 7.11 1.14 -0.72
C SER A 153 6.16 2.24 -1.19
N ASP A 154 5.62 3.03 -0.28
CA ASP A 154 4.64 4.08 -0.59
C ASP A 154 5.26 5.29 -1.28
N THR A 155 6.54 5.53 -1.07
CA THR A 155 7.28 6.58 -1.77
C THR A 155 7.87 6.13 -3.10
N ASN A 156 7.69 4.85 -3.48
CA ASN A 156 8.41 4.25 -4.58
C ASN A 156 9.92 4.55 -4.52
N ARG A 157 10.55 4.23 -3.39
CA ARG A 157 11.98 4.52 -3.14
C ARG A 157 12.30 6.01 -3.15
N PHE A 158 11.43 6.83 -2.57
CA PHE A 158 11.53 8.30 -2.53
C PHE A 158 11.39 9.01 -3.88
N LEU A 159 10.86 8.33 -4.90
CA LEU A 159 10.68 8.88 -6.24
C LEU A 159 9.35 9.63 -6.41
N PHE A 160 8.40 9.45 -5.51
CA PHE A 160 7.13 10.18 -5.57
C PHE A 160 7.22 11.58 -4.94
N LYS A 161 6.36 12.49 -5.39
CA LYS A 161 6.35 13.92 -5.00
C LYS A 161 6.13 14.16 -3.50
N TYR A 162 5.55 13.20 -2.77
CA TYR A 162 5.37 13.31 -1.31
C TYR A 162 6.64 12.99 -0.52
N SER A 163 7.72 12.62 -1.17
CA SER A 163 9.04 12.48 -0.55
C SER A 163 9.64 13.87 -0.33
N THR A 164 9.32 14.46 0.81
CA THR A 164 9.69 15.84 1.16
C THR A 164 10.91 15.88 2.09
N SER A 165 11.40 17.07 2.38
CA SER A 165 12.45 17.25 3.39
C SER A 165 12.05 16.72 4.79
N LYS A 166 10.75 16.72 5.12
CA LYS A 166 10.22 16.09 6.34
C LYS A 166 10.46 14.59 6.30
N THR A 167 10.15 13.94 5.17
CA THR A 167 10.37 12.50 4.97
C THR A 167 11.83 12.11 5.24
N PHE A 168 12.78 12.81 4.63
CA PHE A 168 14.20 12.53 4.80
C PHE A 168 14.72 12.80 6.22
N ARG A 169 14.23 13.81 6.92
CA ARG A 169 14.56 14.03 8.34
C ARG A 169 14.06 12.88 9.23
N LEU A 170 12.85 12.38 8.97
CA LEU A 170 12.28 11.26 9.72
C LEU A 170 13.01 9.95 9.42
N VAL A 171 13.46 9.75 8.17
CA VAL A 171 14.32 8.63 7.81
C VAL A 171 15.67 8.71 8.54
N SER A 172 16.32 9.88 8.53
CA SER A 172 17.57 10.07 9.29
C SER A 172 17.39 9.74 10.76
N TYR A 173 16.34 10.28 11.40
CA TYR A 173 16.02 9.97 12.78
C TYR A 173 15.82 8.45 13.01
N LEU A 174 15.06 7.79 12.10
CA LEU A 174 14.85 6.33 12.19
C LEU A 174 16.17 5.56 12.15
N LEU A 175 17.07 5.91 11.23
CA LEU A 175 18.37 5.26 11.08
C LEU A 175 19.27 5.49 12.30
N ASP A 176 19.28 6.70 12.85
CA ASP A 176 20.07 7.05 14.04
C ASP A 176 19.59 6.27 15.27
N GLU A 177 18.28 6.08 15.42
CA GLU A 177 17.71 5.38 16.60
C GLU A 177 17.75 3.85 16.49
N THR A 178 17.70 3.30 15.28
CA THR A 178 17.51 1.85 15.08
C THR A 178 18.73 1.13 14.53
N HIS A 179 19.65 1.85 13.91
CA HIS A 179 20.86 1.32 13.28
C HIS A 179 20.56 0.17 12.29
N ILE A 180 19.42 0.23 11.58
CA ILE A 180 19.09 -0.76 10.54
C ILE A 180 20.07 -0.65 9.37
N ASP A 181 20.41 -1.78 8.78
CA ASP A 181 21.10 -1.80 7.49
C ASP A 181 20.06 -1.71 6.37
N ILE A 182 20.03 -0.57 5.69
CA ILE A 182 19.10 -0.35 4.58
C ILE A 182 19.39 -1.26 3.39
N THR A 183 20.62 -1.74 3.22
CA THR A 183 20.98 -2.70 2.16
C THR A 183 20.25 -4.02 2.36
N ASP A 184 20.30 -4.57 3.58
CA ASP A 184 19.58 -5.79 3.94
C ASP A 184 18.08 -5.64 3.71
N VAL A 185 17.51 -4.46 4.05
CA VAL A 185 16.09 -4.18 3.85
C VAL A 185 15.74 -4.16 2.35
N TYR A 186 16.57 -3.52 1.52
CA TYR A 186 16.38 -3.49 0.08
C TYR A 186 16.54 -4.87 -0.57
N GLU A 187 17.49 -5.69 -0.12
CA GLU A 187 17.64 -7.07 -0.59
C GLU A 187 16.37 -7.88 -0.34
N ASN A 188 15.80 -7.81 0.86
CA ASN A 188 14.56 -8.49 1.20
C ASN A 188 13.36 -7.99 0.37
N LEU A 189 13.31 -6.69 0.08
CA LEU A 189 12.17 -6.08 -0.61
C LEU A 189 12.22 -6.29 -2.13
N TYR A 190 13.41 -6.33 -2.75
CA TYR A 190 13.58 -6.30 -4.20
C TYR A 190 14.23 -7.54 -4.82
N THR A 191 14.75 -8.47 -4.02
CA THR A 191 15.24 -9.74 -4.56
C THR A 191 14.06 -10.53 -5.14
N ARG A 192 14.19 -10.90 -6.40
CA ARG A 192 13.16 -11.63 -7.15
C ARG A 192 13.74 -12.90 -7.79
N PRO A 193 12.91 -13.96 -7.92
CA PRO A 193 13.31 -15.14 -8.68
C PRO A 193 13.68 -14.78 -10.12
N TYR A 194 14.69 -15.45 -10.69
CA TYR A 194 15.13 -15.17 -12.06
C TYR A 194 14.02 -15.31 -13.11
N LYS A 195 13.05 -16.21 -12.89
CA LYS A 195 11.88 -16.35 -13.75
C LYS A 195 11.03 -15.08 -13.82
N GLU A 196 10.91 -14.34 -12.70
CA GLU A 196 10.22 -13.05 -12.68
C GLU A 196 10.99 -11.98 -13.46
N ILE A 197 12.31 -11.98 -13.44
CA ILE A 197 13.13 -11.06 -14.24
C ILE A 197 12.96 -11.36 -15.73
N LYS A 198 12.92 -12.65 -16.12
CA LYS A 198 12.63 -13.04 -17.51
C LYS A 198 11.24 -12.56 -17.92
N PHE A 199 10.25 -12.73 -17.04
CA PHE A 199 8.88 -12.29 -17.29
C PHE A 199 8.76 -10.77 -17.39
N GLN A 200 9.50 -10.01 -16.59
CA GLN A 200 9.60 -8.55 -16.73
C GLN A 200 10.17 -8.17 -18.10
N GLY A 201 11.19 -8.90 -18.58
CA GLY A 201 11.71 -8.73 -19.95
C GLY A 201 10.66 -9.02 -21.01
N TYR A 202 9.84 -10.06 -20.83
CA TYR A 202 8.69 -10.33 -21.71
C TYR A 202 7.71 -9.17 -21.73
N LEU A 203 7.28 -8.68 -20.57
CA LEU A 203 6.37 -7.54 -20.47
C LEU A 203 6.94 -6.33 -21.23
N SER A 204 8.21 -5.98 -20.98
CA SER A 204 8.88 -4.83 -21.62
C SER A 204 8.88 -4.92 -23.15
N GLN A 205 9.05 -6.12 -23.71
CA GLN A 205 9.11 -6.35 -25.16
C GLN A 205 7.72 -6.44 -25.83
N ASN A 206 6.65 -6.64 -25.05
CA ASN A 206 5.32 -6.92 -25.57
C ASN A 206 4.28 -5.84 -25.22
N PHE A 207 4.69 -4.69 -24.69
CA PHE A 207 3.79 -3.56 -24.60
C PHE A 207 3.41 -3.08 -26.01
N THR A 208 2.12 -2.91 -26.24
CA THR A 208 1.59 -2.14 -27.37
C THR A 208 1.30 -0.73 -26.88
N ILE A 209 1.77 0.28 -27.60
CA ILE A 209 1.58 1.69 -27.24
C ILE A 209 0.69 2.36 -28.27
N THR A 210 -0.36 3.03 -27.82
CA THR A 210 -1.25 3.81 -28.69
C THR A 210 -0.61 5.14 -29.10
N GLU A 211 -1.21 5.81 -30.09
CA GLU A 211 -0.71 7.11 -30.57
C GLU A 211 -0.71 8.20 -29.48
N ASN A 212 -1.61 8.13 -28.49
CA ASN A 212 -1.70 9.11 -27.41
C ASN A 212 -0.91 8.69 -26.15
N GLY A 213 -0.20 7.54 -26.16
CA GLY A 213 0.68 7.14 -25.09
C GLY A 213 0.02 6.27 -24.01
N VAL A 214 -0.93 5.40 -24.39
CA VAL A 214 -1.41 4.32 -23.54
C VAL A 214 -0.66 3.04 -23.88
N GLY A 215 0.20 2.59 -22.98
CA GLY A 215 0.89 1.31 -23.08
C GLY A 215 0.07 0.18 -22.47
N TYR A 216 -0.06 -0.97 -23.13
CA TYR A 216 -0.75 -2.10 -22.56
C TYR A 216 -0.13 -3.43 -22.96
N VAL A 217 -0.29 -4.43 -22.09
CA VAL A 217 0.12 -5.82 -22.34
C VAL A 217 -0.95 -6.78 -21.81
N ILE A 218 -1.22 -7.84 -22.60
CA ILE A 218 -2.18 -8.88 -22.22
C ILE A 218 -1.42 -10.15 -21.93
N VAL A 219 -1.60 -10.70 -20.73
CA VAL A 219 -0.96 -11.92 -20.25
C VAL A 219 -2.04 -12.99 -20.08
N ASP A 220 -2.06 -13.93 -21.00
CA ASP A 220 -2.97 -15.07 -20.98
C ASP A 220 -2.41 -16.24 -20.14
N GLU A 221 -3.18 -17.32 -20.04
CA GLU A 221 -2.79 -18.52 -19.29
C GLU A 221 -1.53 -19.21 -19.87
N ASN A 222 -1.30 -19.14 -21.19
CA ASN A 222 -0.14 -19.79 -21.79
C ASN A 222 1.14 -19.06 -21.42
N ILE A 223 1.11 -17.74 -21.44
CA ILE A 223 2.24 -16.89 -21.02
C ILE A 223 2.50 -17.06 -19.52
N GLN A 224 1.45 -17.11 -18.69
CA GLN A 224 1.62 -17.38 -17.25
C GLN A 224 2.32 -18.71 -16.98
N LYS A 225 1.95 -19.76 -17.72
CA LYS A 225 2.56 -21.09 -17.62
C LYS A 225 4.00 -21.11 -18.15
N GLU A 226 4.27 -20.46 -19.28
CA GLU A 226 5.59 -20.39 -19.90
C GLU A 226 6.62 -19.78 -18.95
N TYR A 227 6.23 -18.69 -18.27
CA TYR A 227 7.11 -17.98 -17.33
C TYR A 227 6.97 -18.44 -15.88
N GLU A 228 6.13 -19.43 -15.62
CA GLU A 228 5.84 -19.95 -14.26
C GLU A 228 5.48 -18.84 -13.26
N VAL A 229 4.62 -17.92 -13.69
CA VAL A 229 4.14 -16.80 -12.87
C VAL A 229 2.66 -16.93 -12.57
N ASP A 230 2.23 -16.34 -11.46
CA ASP A 230 0.82 -16.32 -11.08
C ASP A 230 0.07 -15.15 -11.73
N VAL A 231 -1.26 -15.20 -11.63
CA VAL A 231 -2.16 -14.19 -12.20
C VAL A 231 -1.97 -12.78 -11.61
N ALA A 232 -1.39 -12.65 -10.42
CA ALA A 232 -1.15 -11.34 -9.79
C ALA A 232 0.19 -10.73 -10.20
N THR A 233 1.13 -11.54 -10.69
CA THR A 233 2.50 -11.10 -11.02
C THR A 233 2.55 -9.92 -11.98
N PRO A 234 1.79 -9.87 -13.12
CA PRO A 234 1.83 -8.71 -14.01
C PRO A 234 1.43 -7.40 -13.34
N GLY A 235 0.37 -7.44 -12.52
CA GLY A 235 -0.08 -6.28 -11.76
C GLY A 235 0.91 -5.85 -10.67
N ASN A 236 1.62 -6.80 -10.07
CA ASN A 236 2.66 -6.50 -9.08
C ASN A 236 3.91 -5.84 -9.69
N MET A 237 4.18 -6.08 -10.96
CA MET A 237 5.31 -5.51 -11.71
C MET A 237 4.96 -4.21 -12.43
N ILE A 238 3.72 -3.75 -12.38
CA ILE A 238 3.27 -2.60 -13.17
C ILE A 238 4.07 -1.33 -12.90
N ASN A 239 4.57 -1.13 -11.68
CA ASN A 239 5.37 0.03 -11.31
C ASN A 239 6.79 0.01 -11.90
N ASP A 240 7.26 -1.12 -12.43
CA ASP A 240 8.55 -1.22 -13.11
C ASP A 240 8.57 -0.44 -14.43
N PHE A 241 7.40 -0.04 -14.93
CA PHE A 241 7.20 0.68 -16.20
C PHE A 241 6.88 2.17 -16.02
N ASN A 242 7.04 2.72 -14.81
CA ASN A 242 6.69 4.11 -14.46
C ASN A 242 7.42 5.19 -15.27
N TYR A 243 8.54 4.87 -15.91
CA TYR A 243 9.44 5.86 -16.51
C TYR A 243 9.72 5.58 -18.00
N ILE A 244 8.75 5.02 -18.72
CA ILE A 244 8.82 4.88 -20.17
C ILE A 244 8.31 6.20 -20.78
N ASP A 245 9.14 6.84 -21.58
CA ASP A 245 8.91 8.21 -22.10
C ASP A 245 7.64 8.31 -22.93
N GLU A 246 7.39 7.30 -23.75
CA GLU A 246 6.26 7.23 -24.67
C GLU A 246 4.92 6.91 -23.99
N MET A 247 4.91 6.62 -22.67
CA MET A 247 3.69 6.21 -21.96
C MET A 247 3.29 7.21 -20.87
N TYR A 248 2.08 7.72 -20.95
CA TYR A 248 1.40 8.49 -19.90
C TYR A 248 0.50 7.60 -19.04
N VAL A 249 -0.09 6.57 -19.64
CA VAL A 249 -0.89 5.54 -18.97
C VAL A 249 -0.37 4.16 -19.35
N TRP A 250 -0.28 3.24 -18.40
CA TRP A 250 0.09 1.85 -18.72
C TRP A 250 -0.76 0.86 -17.96
N VAL A 251 -1.05 -0.26 -18.65
CA VAL A 251 -2.05 -1.25 -18.24
C VAL A 251 -1.51 -2.66 -18.40
N THR A 252 -1.69 -3.48 -17.38
CA THR A 252 -1.50 -4.92 -17.49
C THR A 252 -2.84 -5.64 -17.36
N PHE A 253 -3.13 -6.51 -18.31
CA PHE A 253 -4.29 -7.41 -18.28
C PHE A 253 -3.80 -8.83 -18.01
N SER A 254 -4.23 -9.45 -16.91
CA SER A 254 -3.85 -10.81 -16.56
C SER A 254 -5.09 -11.70 -16.44
N TYR A 255 -5.20 -12.73 -17.26
CA TYR A 255 -6.36 -13.61 -17.26
C TYR A 255 -6.37 -14.53 -16.04
N ASP A 256 -7.41 -14.41 -15.22
CA ASP A 256 -7.67 -15.27 -14.07
C ASP A 256 -8.65 -16.38 -14.50
N LYS A 257 -8.12 -17.58 -14.70
CA LYS A 257 -8.89 -18.74 -15.14
C LYS A 257 -9.92 -19.20 -14.11
N GLU A 258 -9.60 -19.09 -12.82
CA GLU A 258 -10.50 -19.53 -11.75
C GLU A 258 -11.69 -18.58 -11.61
N ALA A 259 -11.41 -17.30 -11.60
CA ALA A 259 -12.42 -16.25 -11.50
C ALA A 259 -13.08 -15.92 -12.85
N LYS A 260 -12.52 -16.39 -14.00
CA LYS A 260 -12.94 -16.09 -15.38
C LYS A 260 -13.03 -14.59 -15.65
N VAL A 261 -12.01 -13.85 -15.23
CA VAL A 261 -11.90 -12.39 -15.41
C VAL A 261 -10.48 -12.00 -15.83
N TYR A 262 -10.35 -10.85 -16.45
CA TYR A 262 -9.05 -10.20 -16.61
C TYR A 262 -8.81 -9.28 -15.42
N ARG A 263 -7.83 -9.63 -14.57
CA ARG A 263 -7.32 -8.72 -13.53
C ARG A 263 -6.55 -7.62 -14.23
N THR A 264 -7.03 -6.41 -14.09
CA THR A 264 -6.47 -5.26 -14.78
C THR A 264 -5.89 -4.30 -13.76
N SER A 265 -4.63 -3.96 -13.93
CA SER A 265 -3.95 -2.92 -13.16
C SER A 265 -3.64 -1.75 -14.08
N ILE A 266 -3.95 -0.52 -13.64
CA ILE A 266 -3.76 0.71 -14.41
C ILE A 266 -2.91 1.67 -13.60
N ARG A 267 -1.95 2.30 -14.25
CA ARG A 267 -1.13 3.39 -13.69
C ARG A 267 -1.09 4.55 -14.65
N SER A 268 -0.86 5.74 -14.10
CA SER A 268 -0.79 6.96 -14.88
C SER A 268 0.27 7.92 -14.34
N ARG A 269 0.87 8.66 -15.25
CA ARG A 269 1.83 9.75 -14.97
C ARG A 269 1.25 11.10 -15.43
N GLY A 270 -0.02 11.35 -15.14
CA GLY A 270 -0.67 12.62 -15.48
C GLY A 270 -2.17 12.51 -15.73
N PRO A 271 -2.65 11.73 -16.71
CA PRO A 271 -4.08 11.51 -16.92
C PRO A 271 -4.79 10.97 -15.67
N ILE A 272 -5.98 11.51 -15.36
CA ILE A 272 -6.82 11.04 -14.24
C ILE A 272 -7.60 9.82 -14.71
N ILE A 273 -7.31 8.64 -14.15
CA ILE A 273 -7.81 7.35 -14.63
C ILE A 273 -8.89 6.69 -13.76
N ASN A 274 -9.11 7.16 -12.53
CA ASN A 274 -10.04 6.51 -11.61
C ASN A 274 -11.51 6.61 -12.05
N GLY A 275 -11.90 7.68 -12.76
CA GLY A 275 -13.22 7.81 -13.37
C GLY A 275 -13.46 6.70 -14.40
N VAL A 276 -12.53 6.55 -15.36
CA VAL A 276 -12.58 5.47 -16.34
C VAL A 276 -12.63 4.10 -15.66
N ALA A 277 -11.80 3.87 -14.63
CA ALA A 277 -11.82 2.60 -13.90
C ALA A 277 -13.19 2.33 -13.27
N SER A 278 -13.86 3.34 -12.73
CA SER A 278 -15.19 3.24 -12.11
C SER A 278 -16.27 2.88 -13.15
N ASP A 279 -16.22 3.44 -14.35
CA ASP A 279 -17.15 3.14 -15.44
C ASP A 279 -17.11 1.67 -15.88
N PHE A 280 -15.94 1.02 -15.68
CA PHE A 280 -15.76 -0.43 -15.92
C PHE A 280 -15.92 -1.28 -14.65
N GLY A 281 -16.53 -0.75 -13.60
CA GLY A 281 -16.80 -1.48 -12.35
C GLY A 281 -15.58 -1.73 -11.46
N GLY A 282 -14.53 -0.95 -11.66
CA GLY A 282 -13.32 -0.94 -10.85
C GLY A 282 -13.23 0.28 -9.94
N GLY A 283 -12.01 0.68 -9.60
CA GLY A 283 -11.75 1.86 -8.77
C GLY A 283 -10.29 1.97 -8.35
N GLY A 284 -10.01 2.99 -7.57
CA GLY A 284 -8.67 3.28 -7.05
C GLY A 284 -8.41 4.77 -6.92
N HIS A 285 -7.12 5.11 -6.83
CA HIS A 285 -6.65 6.49 -6.82
C HIS A 285 -6.62 7.10 -8.23
N ILE A 286 -6.50 8.42 -8.29
CA ILE A 286 -6.50 9.18 -9.56
C ILE A 286 -5.42 8.72 -10.55
N TYR A 287 -4.30 8.16 -10.08
CA TYR A 287 -3.18 7.67 -10.89
C TYR A 287 -2.91 6.17 -10.76
N ALA A 288 -3.69 5.44 -9.96
CA ALA A 288 -3.50 4.02 -9.71
C ALA A 288 -4.84 3.33 -9.46
N SER A 289 -5.31 2.55 -10.40
CA SER A 289 -6.62 1.90 -10.35
C SER A 289 -6.55 0.43 -10.74
N GLY A 290 -7.58 -0.33 -10.36
CA GLY A 290 -7.73 -1.73 -10.69
C GLY A 290 -9.15 -2.09 -11.09
N ILE A 291 -9.29 -3.05 -12.02
CA ILE A 291 -10.57 -3.51 -12.57
C ILE A 291 -10.54 -5.03 -12.67
N ARG A 292 -11.72 -5.65 -12.70
CA ARG A 292 -11.91 -7.06 -13.06
C ARG A 292 -12.87 -7.14 -14.24
N LEU A 293 -12.32 -7.17 -15.46
CA LEU A 293 -13.12 -7.27 -16.68
C LEU A 293 -13.58 -8.71 -16.90
N LYS A 294 -14.84 -8.90 -17.26
CA LYS A 294 -15.43 -10.23 -17.52
C LYS A 294 -15.21 -10.68 -18.95
N GLU A 295 -15.33 -9.76 -19.90
CA GLU A 295 -15.29 -10.06 -21.32
C GLU A 295 -13.99 -9.55 -21.96
N LYS A 296 -13.44 -10.32 -22.89
CA LYS A 296 -12.23 -9.93 -23.64
C LYS A 296 -12.44 -8.65 -24.46
N ASP A 297 -13.62 -8.46 -24.97
CA ASP A 297 -13.96 -7.27 -25.78
C ASP A 297 -13.94 -5.98 -24.97
N ASP A 298 -14.11 -6.06 -23.65
CA ASP A 298 -14.02 -4.89 -22.77
C ASP A 298 -12.59 -4.36 -22.63
N ILE A 299 -11.58 -5.17 -22.93
CA ILE A 299 -10.17 -4.73 -22.98
C ILE A 299 -10.02 -3.60 -24.00
N ASN A 300 -10.51 -3.79 -25.23
CA ASN A 300 -10.41 -2.77 -26.27
C ASN A 300 -11.20 -1.50 -25.91
N LYS A 301 -12.39 -1.65 -25.33
CA LYS A 301 -13.20 -0.51 -24.88
C LYS A 301 -12.48 0.29 -23.79
N LEU A 302 -11.86 -0.41 -22.82
CA LEU A 302 -11.08 0.25 -21.75
C LEU A 302 -9.86 0.97 -22.33
N ILE A 303 -9.12 0.34 -23.25
CA ILE A 303 -7.96 0.97 -23.90
C ILE A 303 -8.41 2.25 -24.62
N MET A 304 -9.50 2.22 -25.38
CA MET A 304 -10.04 3.40 -26.08
C MET A 304 -10.43 4.52 -25.11
N ALA A 305 -11.11 4.19 -24.00
CA ALA A 305 -11.48 5.18 -23.00
C ALA A 305 -10.26 5.80 -22.29
N LEU A 306 -9.22 4.99 -22.00
CA LEU A 306 -7.96 5.49 -21.44
C LEU A 306 -7.19 6.34 -22.47
N ASP A 307 -7.23 5.97 -23.73
CA ASP A 307 -6.55 6.70 -24.81
C ASP A 307 -7.18 8.09 -25.02
N GLU A 308 -8.51 8.20 -24.91
CA GLU A 308 -9.24 9.47 -25.00
C GLU A 308 -8.83 10.43 -23.86
N VAL A 309 -8.86 9.98 -22.60
CA VAL A 309 -8.45 10.84 -21.47
C VAL A 309 -6.95 11.17 -21.51
N THR A 310 -6.14 10.31 -22.13
CA THR A 310 -4.71 10.56 -22.31
C THR A 310 -4.49 11.61 -23.40
N LYS A 311 -5.23 11.54 -24.51
CA LYS A 311 -5.24 12.56 -25.56
C LYS A 311 -5.59 13.93 -25.00
N ASP A 312 -6.69 14.04 -24.24
CA ASP A 312 -7.13 15.28 -23.61
C ASP A 312 -6.05 15.88 -22.67
N TYR A 313 -5.28 15.00 -22.01
CA TYR A 313 -4.17 15.42 -21.16
C TYR A 313 -2.99 15.95 -21.98
N VAL A 314 -2.58 15.25 -23.04
CA VAL A 314 -1.46 15.63 -23.90
C VAL A 314 -1.75 16.95 -24.62
N GLU A 315 -2.96 17.14 -25.12
CA GLU A 315 -3.40 18.40 -25.79
C GLU A 315 -3.32 19.62 -24.85
N LYS A 316 -3.42 19.42 -23.54
CA LYS A 316 -3.27 20.49 -22.52
C LYS A 316 -1.83 20.78 -22.14
N LEU A 317 -0.88 19.91 -22.50
CA LEU A 317 0.56 20.09 -22.25
C LEU A 317 1.25 20.90 -23.35
N GLY A 318 0.75 20.86 -24.58
CA GLY A 318 1.27 21.59 -25.76
C GLY A 318 0.61 22.90 -25.97
#